data_6fc98e98609eba4660547663d29cb501
#
_entry.id   6fc98e98609eba4660547663d29cb501
#
_cell.length_a   1.000
_cell.length_b   1.000
_cell.length_c   1.000
_cell.angle_alpha   90.00
_cell.angle_beta   90.00
_cell.angle_gamma   90.00
#
_symmetry.space_group_name_H-M   'P 1'
#
loop_
_entity.id
_entity.type
_entity.pdbx_description
1 polymer ?
#
loop_
_entity_poly.entity_id
_entity_poly.type
_entity_poly.pdbx_seq_one_letter_code
_entity_poly.pdbx_strand_id
1 'polypeptide(L)'
;MAKDIFRIAVIGAGETGTPLLTQLLDAPFVEILGVADLDAEAPGMRLAHARGVATTTDFMDLARLGEAVDVLIDVTGVPKVREALRQHMQDSGNTHTLIVHEMVVQLMLSLLSGRLVQLKHEVEEY
;
A
#
# COMPACT_ATOMS: atom_id res chain seq x y z
N MET A 1 -4.45 -10.56 22.61
CA MET A 1 -3.11 -9.99 22.67
C MET A 1 -3.09 -8.65 21.95
N ALA A 2 -2.56 -7.62 22.57
CA ALA A 2 -2.50 -6.30 21.97
C ALA A 2 -1.48 -6.28 20.82
N LYS A 3 -1.82 -5.57 19.77
CA LYS A 3 -0.94 -5.37 18.63
C LYS A 3 -0.05 -4.16 18.90
N ASP A 4 1.27 -4.34 18.90
CA ASP A 4 2.21 -3.26 19.16
C ASP A 4 2.65 -2.54 17.88
N ILE A 5 2.79 -3.28 16.78
CA ILE A 5 3.23 -2.76 15.49
C ILE A 5 2.37 -3.35 14.38
N PHE A 6 1.98 -2.50 13.44
CA PHE A 6 1.30 -2.92 12.22
C PHE A 6 2.34 -3.03 11.11
N ARG A 7 2.41 -4.20 10.49
CA ARG A 7 3.30 -4.43 9.34
C ARG A 7 2.51 -4.21 8.06
N ILE A 8 2.92 -3.21 7.31
CA ILE A 8 2.15 -2.71 6.17
C ILE A 8 3.00 -2.72 4.90
N ALA A 9 2.37 -3.06 3.78
CA ALA A 9 2.95 -2.91 2.45
C ALA A 9 2.01 -2.05 1.61
N VAL A 10 2.56 -1.22 0.73
CA VAL A 10 1.78 -0.24 -0.03
C VAL A 10 2.04 -0.43 -1.53
N ILE A 11 0.97 -0.56 -2.30
CA ILE A 11 1.00 -0.61 -3.77
C ILE A 11 0.45 0.71 -4.30
N GLY A 12 1.28 1.45 -5.04
CA GLY A 12 0.96 2.77 -5.55
C GLY A 12 1.68 3.85 -4.77
N ALA A 13 2.66 4.50 -5.39
CA ALA A 13 3.55 5.46 -4.74
C ALA A 13 3.64 6.78 -5.51
N GLY A 14 2.63 7.10 -6.32
CA GLY A 14 2.51 8.36 -7.03
C GLY A 14 1.92 9.44 -6.14
N GLU A 15 1.34 10.47 -6.76
CA GLU A 15 0.77 11.60 -6.01
C GLU A 15 -0.33 11.17 -5.04
N THR A 16 -1.08 10.13 -5.38
CA THR A 16 -2.18 9.63 -4.55
C THR A 16 -1.65 8.89 -3.31
N GLY A 17 -0.66 8.04 -3.50
CA GLY A 17 -0.16 7.19 -2.41
C GLY A 17 0.81 7.89 -1.47
N THR A 18 1.53 8.91 -1.94
CA THR A 18 2.56 9.56 -1.17
C THR A 18 2.07 10.22 0.12
N PRO A 19 0.93 10.92 0.15
CA PRO A 19 0.42 11.49 1.40
C PRO A 19 0.14 10.43 2.46
N LEU A 20 -0.43 9.30 2.06
CA LEU A 20 -0.67 8.20 2.99
C LEU A 20 0.65 7.60 3.46
N LEU A 21 1.58 7.37 2.53
CA LEU A 21 2.88 6.80 2.86
C LEU A 21 3.63 7.67 3.87
N THR A 22 3.57 8.99 3.73
CA THR A 22 4.19 9.92 4.66
C THR A 22 3.64 9.73 6.08
N GLN A 23 2.32 9.61 6.21
CA GLN A 23 1.68 9.36 7.50
C GLN A 23 2.15 8.04 8.10
N LEU A 24 2.20 7.00 7.29
CA LEU A 24 2.61 5.67 7.74
C LEU A 24 4.08 5.64 8.18
N LEU A 25 4.97 6.29 7.43
CA LEU A 25 6.39 6.33 7.74
C LEU A 25 6.67 7.06 9.06
N ASP A 26 5.87 8.07 9.38
CA ASP A 26 6.06 8.85 10.58
C ASP A 26 5.41 8.24 11.82
N ALA A 27 4.57 7.21 11.66
CA ALA A 27 3.87 6.59 12.77
C ALA A 27 4.79 5.58 13.48
N PRO A 28 5.02 5.74 14.79
CA PRO A 28 5.94 4.84 15.51
C PRO A 28 5.41 3.41 15.67
N PHE A 29 4.11 3.21 15.46
CA PHE A 29 3.48 1.90 15.55
C PHE A 29 3.31 1.22 14.19
N VAL A 30 3.96 1.73 13.14
CA VAL A 30 3.89 1.16 11.78
C VAL A 30 5.29 0.81 11.30
N GLU A 31 5.40 -0.41 10.75
CA GLU A 31 6.59 -0.85 10.03
C GLU A 31 6.20 -1.08 8.58
N ILE A 32 6.81 -0.35 7.66
CA ILE A 32 6.56 -0.53 6.23
C ILE A 32 7.50 -1.59 5.70
N LEU A 33 6.95 -2.72 5.24
CA LEU A 33 7.74 -3.83 4.72
C LEU A 33 8.17 -3.61 3.27
N GLY A 34 7.41 -2.82 2.53
CA GLY A 34 7.75 -2.52 1.15
C GLY A 34 6.75 -1.60 0.49
N VAL A 35 7.21 -0.97 -0.59
CA VAL A 35 6.40 -0.06 -1.41
C VAL A 35 6.60 -0.44 -2.88
N ALA A 36 5.52 -0.53 -3.63
CA ALA A 36 5.57 -0.89 -5.04
C ALA A 36 4.94 0.19 -5.91
N ASP A 37 5.54 0.43 -7.07
CA ASP A 37 5.00 1.28 -8.12
C ASP A 37 5.66 0.89 -9.43
N LEU A 38 4.93 1.02 -10.56
CA LEU A 38 5.51 0.73 -11.87
C LEU A 38 6.68 1.66 -12.19
N ASP A 39 6.64 2.90 -11.69
CA ASP A 39 7.71 3.87 -11.88
C ASP A 39 8.63 3.87 -10.66
N ALA A 40 9.85 3.36 -10.83
CA ALA A 40 10.85 3.30 -9.77
C ALA A 40 11.22 4.70 -9.24
N GLU A 41 10.95 5.74 -10.01
CA GLU A 41 11.24 7.13 -9.64
C GLU A 41 10.03 7.89 -9.13
N ALA A 42 8.89 7.23 -8.93
CA ALA A 42 7.71 7.86 -8.38
C ALA A 42 8.01 8.52 -7.02
N PRO A 43 7.31 9.62 -6.67
CA PRO A 43 7.61 10.36 -5.43
C PRO A 43 7.66 9.49 -4.18
N GLY A 44 6.70 8.59 -4.03
CA GLY A 44 6.66 7.70 -2.87
C GLY A 44 7.78 6.67 -2.87
N MET A 45 8.25 6.25 -4.06
CA MET A 45 9.37 5.31 -4.18
C MET A 45 10.66 5.98 -3.71
N ARG A 46 10.88 7.23 -4.10
CA ARG A 46 12.04 7.99 -3.64
C ARG A 46 11.99 8.22 -2.13
N LEU A 47 10.82 8.54 -1.62
CA LEU A 47 10.61 8.74 -0.19
C LEU A 47 10.92 7.45 0.59
N ALA A 48 10.38 6.33 0.14
CA ALA A 48 10.61 5.04 0.77
C ALA A 48 12.10 4.69 0.77
N HIS A 49 12.75 4.87 -0.38
CA HIS A 49 14.17 4.58 -0.52
C HIS A 49 15.00 5.45 0.44
N ALA A 50 14.69 6.74 0.52
CA ALA A 50 15.39 7.68 1.42
C ALA A 50 15.22 7.30 2.89
N ARG A 51 14.13 6.61 3.23
CA ARG A 51 13.84 6.17 4.61
C ARG A 51 14.27 4.73 4.87
N GLY A 52 14.99 4.12 3.92
CA GLY A 52 15.49 2.75 4.09
C GLY A 52 14.44 1.67 3.92
N VAL A 53 13.32 1.97 3.27
CA VAL A 53 12.24 1.01 3.03
C VAL A 53 12.44 0.34 1.67
N ALA A 54 12.25 -0.98 1.60
CA ALA A 54 12.36 -1.75 0.36
C ALA A 54 11.35 -1.27 -0.68
N THR A 55 11.78 -1.21 -1.94
CA THR A 55 10.91 -0.82 -3.05
C THR A 55 10.97 -1.89 -4.15
N THR A 56 9.91 -1.98 -4.93
CA THR A 56 9.84 -2.90 -6.06
C THR A 56 8.94 -2.34 -7.15
N THR A 57 9.22 -2.71 -8.41
CA THR A 57 8.33 -2.37 -9.52
C THR A 57 7.32 -3.48 -9.82
N ASP A 58 7.39 -4.59 -9.11
CA ASP A 58 6.44 -5.70 -9.23
C ASP A 58 5.61 -5.80 -7.94
N PHE A 59 4.37 -5.35 -7.99
CA PHE A 59 3.51 -5.36 -6.80
C PHE A 59 3.30 -6.76 -6.22
N MET A 60 3.43 -7.81 -7.04
CA MET A 60 3.27 -9.17 -6.54
C MET A 60 4.39 -9.56 -5.57
N ASP A 61 5.54 -8.89 -5.61
CA ASP A 61 6.59 -9.11 -4.62
C ASP A 61 6.06 -8.85 -3.21
N LEU A 62 5.19 -7.86 -3.05
CA LEU A 62 4.59 -7.54 -1.75
C LEU A 62 3.57 -8.61 -1.34
N ALA A 63 2.78 -9.09 -2.29
CA ALA A 63 1.83 -10.18 -2.02
C ALA A 63 2.56 -11.44 -1.57
N ARG A 64 3.74 -11.71 -2.15
CA ARG A 64 4.55 -12.89 -1.82
C ARG A 64 5.18 -12.84 -0.43
N LEU A 65 5.16 -11.69 0.22
CA LEU A 65 5.59 -11.59 1.62
C LEU A 65 4.66 -12.38 2.56
N GLY A 66 3.46 -12.70 2.09
CA GLY A 66 2.54 -13.57 2.81
C GLY A 66 2.07 -12.99 4.13
N GLU A 67 1.95 -13.83 5.14
CA GLU A 67 1.40 -13.44 6.43
C GLU A 67 2.30 -12.53 7.26
N ALA A 68 3.52 -12.24 6.78
CA ALA A 68 4.36 -11.21 7.39
C ALA A 68 3.70 -9.84 7.28
N VAL A 69 2.82 -9.65 6.28
CA VAL A 69 2.09 -8.41 6.07
C VAL A 69 0.76 -8.47 6.82
N ASP A 70 0.50 -7.51 7.69
CA ASP A 70 -0.80 -7.39 8.36
C ASP A 70 -1.82 -6.71 7.44
N VAL A 71 -1.41 -5.60 6.81
CA VAL A 71 -2.30 -4.85 5.91
C VAL A 71 -1.55 -4.53 4.62
N LEU A 72 -2.13 -4.93 3.51
CA LEU A 72 -1.63 -4.60 2.17
C LEU A 72 -2.55 -3.53 1.59
N ILE A 73 -2.00 -2.35 1.37
CA ILE A 73 -2.77 -1.19 0.91
C ILE A 73 -2.57 -0.99 -0.58
N ASP A 74 -3.66 -1.09 -1.34
CA ASP A 74 -3.67 -0.88 -2.78
C ASP A 74 -4.36 0.44 -3.08
N VAL A 75 -3.57 1.47 -3.45
CA VAL A 75 -4.12 2.78 -3.81
C VAL A 75 -4.20 3.00 -5.31
N THR A 76 -3.94 1.95 -6.11
CA THR A 76 -3.89 2.10 -7.57
C THR A 76 -5.26 2.33 -8.20
N GLY A 77 -6.31 1.78 -7.61
CA GLY A 77 -7.65 1.80 -8.21
C GLY A 77 -7.74 0.99 -9.50
N VAL A 78 -6.76 0.13 -9.79
CA VAL A 78 -6.69 -0.64 -11.03
C VAL A 78 -7.32 -2.02 -10.83
N PRO A 79 -8.38 -2.37 -11.59
CA PRO A 79 -9.04 -3.67 -11.42
C PRO A 79 -8.11 -4.86 -11.58
N LYS A 80 -7.13 -4.78 -12.47
CA LYS A 80 -6.16 -5.84 -12.67
C LYS A 80 -5.35 -6.14 -11.42
N VAL A 81 -4.94 -5.10 -10.68
CA VAL A 81 -4.21 -5.26 -9.44
C VAL A 81 -5.09 -5.91 -8.38
N ARG A 82 -6.31 -5.42 -8.23
CA ARG A 82 -7.28 -5.98 -7.29
C ARG A 82 -7.52 -7.47 -7.54
N GLU A 83 -7.74 -7.84 -8.79
CA GLU A 83 -8.00 -9.21 -9.15
C GLU A 83 -6.79 -10.12 -8.92
N ALA A 84 -5.60 -9.64 -9.24
CA ALA A 84 -4.37 -10.41 -9.02
C ALA A 84 -4.13 -10.67 -7.53
N LEU A 85 -4.38 -9.67 -6.69
CA LEU A 85 -4.25 -9.82 -5.24
C LEU A 85 -5.28 -10.80 -4.69
N ARG A 86 -6.53 -10.67 -5.14
CA ARG A 86 -7.60 -11.58 -4.72
C ARG A 86 -7.25 -13.03 -5.06
N GLN A 87 -6.79 -13.27 -6.29
CA GLN A 87 -6.43 -14.60 -6.72
C GLN A 87 -5.26 -15.15 -5.92
N HIS A 88 -4.26 -14.33 -5.67
CA HIS A 88 -3.10 -14.74 -4.86
C HIS A 88 -3.51 -15.13 -3.44
N MET A 89 -4.42 -14.38 -2.83
CA MET A 89 -4.90 -14.69 -1.48
C MET A 89 -5.62 -16.03 -1.44
N GLN A 90 -6.43 -16.32 -2.47
CA GLN A 90 -7.09 -17.61 -2.59
C GLN A 90 -6.07 -18.75 -2.77
N ASP A 91 -5.12 -18.56 -3.67
CA ASP A 91 -4.15 -19.61 -4.01
C ASP A 91 -3.18 -19.90 -2.86
N SER A 92 -2.79 -18.88 -2.11
CA SER A 92 -1.84 -19.03 -1.00
C SER A 92 -2.50 -19.50 0.29
N GLY A 93 -3.82 -19.40 0.40
CA GLY A 93 -4.53 -19.71 1.63
C GLY A 93 -4.25 -18.73 2.77
N ASN A 94 -3.70 -17.54 2.45
CA ASN A 94 -3.44 -16.52 3.44
C ASN A 94 -4.74 -15.90 3.94
N THR A 95 -5.10 -16.16 5.20
CA THR A 95 -6.30 -15.63 5.83
C THR A 95 -5.99 -14.55 6.86
N HIS A 96 -4.72 -14.21 7.02
CA HIS A 96 -4.29 -13.21 7.99
C HIS A 96 -4.27 -11.79 7.41
N THR A 97 -3.66 -11.61 6.23
CA THR A 97 -3.44 -10.30 5.64
C THR A 97 -4.74 -9.67 5.16
N LEU A 98 -4.99 -8.44 5.58
CA LEU A 98 -6.12 -7.66 5.09
C LEU A 98 -5.67 -6.84 3.90
N ILE A 99 -6.47 -6.85 2.83
CA ILE A 99 -6.22 -6.01 1.67
C ILE A 99 -7.19 -4.84 1.72
N VAL A 100 -6.63 -3.63 1.69
CA VAL A 100 -7.38 -2.38 1.74
C VAL A 100 -7.21 -1.68 0.40
N HIS A 101 -8.34 -1.41 -0.26
CA HIS A 101 -8.33 -0.77 -1.56
C HIS A 101 -8.62 0.73 -1.46
N GLU A 102 -8.60 1.38 -2.61
CA GLU A 102 -8.65 2.83 -2.75
C GLU A 102 -9.78 3.52 -1.99
N MET A 103 -10.99 2.94 -1.97
CA MET A 103 -12.13 3.56 -1.29
C MET A 103 -11.87 3.73 0.20
N VAL A 104 -11.29 2.73 0.85
CA VAL A 104 -10.97 2.81 2.28
C VAL A 104 -9.83 3.81 2.52
N VAL A 105 -8.86 3.85 1.63
CA VAL A 105 -7.77 4.83 1.70
C VAL A 105 -8.33 6.24 1.58
N GLN A 106 -9.25 6.46 0.65
CA GLN A 106 -9.91 7.74 0.48
C GLN A 106 -10.64 8.15 1.78
N LEU A 107 -11.36 7.21 2.38
CA LEU A 107 -12.05 7.44 3.64
C LEU A 107 -11.06 7.85 4.73
N MET A 108 -9.97 7.10 4.87
CA MET A 108 -8.94 7.36 5.89
C MET A 108 -8.34 8.75 5.73
N LEU A 109 -7.92 9.08 4.50
CA LEU A 109 -7.33 10.39 4.23
C LEU A 109 -8.32 11.53 4.45
N SER A 110 -9.59 11.30 4.11
CA SER A 110 -10.65 12.30 4.33
C SER A 110 -10.86 12.56 5.81
N LEU A 111 -10.87 11.52 6.62
CA LEU A 111 -11.02 11.66 8.07
C LEU A 111 -9.85 12.41 8.68
N LEU A 112 -8.62 12.10 8.23
CA LEU A 112 -7.42 12.77 8.73
C LEU A 112 -7.39 14.26 8.36
N SER A 113 -7.88 14.62 7.17
CA SER A 113 -7.88 16.01 6.71
C SER A 113 -9.11 16.79 7.15
N GLY A 114 -10.14 16.12 7.64
CA GLY A 114 -11.40 16.76 8.04
C GLY A 114 -12.30 17.16 6.88
N ARG A 115 -12.02 16.69 5.67
CA ARG A 115 -12.83 16.98 4.47
C ARG A 115 -12.66 15.86 3.46
N LEU A 116 -13.61 15.74 2.52
CA LEU A 116 -13.53 14.74 1.47
C LEU A 116 -12.31 14.96 0.59
N VAL A 117 -11.45 13.93 0.49
CA VAL A 117 -10.27 13.94 -0.35
C VAL A 117 -10.58 13.14 -1.61
N GLN A 118 -10.20 13.67 -2.78
CA GLN A 118 -10.32 12.96 -4.05
C GLN A 118 -8.99 12.32 -4.40
N LEU A 119 -9.02 11.05 -4.80
CA LEU A 119 -7.84 10.32 -5.23
C LEU A 119 -7.75 10.35 -6.76
N LYS A 120 -6.54 10.54 -7.28
CA LYS A 120 -6.30 10.56 -8.72
C LYS A 120 -5.80 9.20 -9.19
N HIS A 121 -6.32 8.75 -10.31
CA HIS A 121 -5.82 7.55 -10.98
C HIS A 121 -4.81 8.01 -12.04
N GLU A 122 -3.53 7.80 -11.79
CA GLU A 122 -2.48 8.28 -12.67
C GLU A 122 -2.04 7.25 -13.70
N VAL A 123 -2.14 5.97 -13.35
CA VAL A 123 -1.67 4.87 -14.19
C VAL A 123 -2.69 3.72 -14.13
N GLU A 124 -3.07 3.21 -15.30
CA GLU A 124 -3.99 2.08 -15.40
C GLU A 124 -3.31 0.82 -15.93
N GLU A 125 -1.99 0.81 -16.02
CA GLU A 125 -1.23 -0.21 -16.74
C GLU A 125 -0.72 -1.37 -15.89
N TYR A 126 -1.00 -1.36 -14.62
CA TYR A 126 -0.59 -2.49 -13.80
C TYR A 126 -1.10 -3.81 -14.38
#